data_662a8ccecaf62e8cf166e39242a0384d
#
_entry.id   662a8ccecaf62e8cf166e39242a0384d
#
_cell.length_a   1.000
_cell.length_b   1.000
_cell.length_c   1.000
_cell.angle_alpha   90.00
_cell.angle_beta   90.00
_cell.angle_gamma   90.00
#
_symmetry.space_group_name_H-M   'P 1'
#
loop_
_entity.id
_entity.type
_entity.pdbx_description
1 polymer ?
#
loop_
_entity_poly.entity_id
_entity_poly.type
_entity_poly.pdbx_seq_one_letter_code
_entity_poly.pdbx_strand_id
1 'polypeptide(L)'
;MANPIKIDPLGFREYDARWLYPEDIDKEGIKLVGKGFGTQVTKKNKNPKVTVGHDYRSYSEEVKKNFVDGLISTGCNVEDLGLCLSPTVYFSQFKLNSDAVAMITASHNENGWTGIKMGIEKG
;
A
#
# COMPACT_ATOMS: atom_id res chain seq x y z
N MET A 1 4.18 -25.79 -11.31
CA MET A 1 3.07 -25.17 -10.56
C MET A 1 3.57 -23.98 -9.79
N ALA A 2 2.87 -22.85 -9.89
CA ALA A 2 3.23 -21.68 -9.11
C ALA A 2 2.97 -21.96 -7.61
N ASN A 3 3.81 -21.42 -6.75
CA ASN A 3 3.58 -21.50 -5.32
C ASN A 3 2.31 -20.71 -4.96
N PRO A 4 1.56 -21.16 -3.94
CA PRO A 4 0.43 -20.38 -3.48
C PRO A 4 0.86 -18.98 -3.04
N ILE A 5 0.02 -18.00 -3.34
CA ILE A 5 0.23 -16.64 -2.88
C ILE A 5 0.07 -16.63 -1.36
N LYS A 6 1.03 -16.02 -0.66
CA LYS A 6 1.03 -16.01 0.79
C LYS A 6 0.52 -14.68 1.32
N ILE A 7 -0.59 -14.71 2.04
CA ILE A 7 -1.15 -13.58 2.77
C ILE A 7 -1.81 -14.14 4.04
N ASP A 8 -1.27 -13.76 5.19
CA ASP A 8 -1.89 -14.14 6.46
C ASP A 8 -3.07 -13.19 6.71
N PRO A 9 -4.32 -13.70 6.76
CA PRO A 9 -5.48 -12.84 6.97
C PRO A 9 -5.48 -12.12 8.32
N LEU A 10 -4.74 -12.62 9.31
CA LEU A 10 -4.63 -11.95 10.61
C LEU A 10 -3.86 -10.63 10.55
N GLY A 11 -3.15 -10.36 9.43
CA GLY A 11 -2.49 -9.08 9.23
C GLY A 11 -3.43 -7.92 8.97
N PHE A 12 -4.66 -8.18 8.51
CA PHE A 12 -5.63 -7.13 8.23
C PHE A 12 -6.24 -6.57 9.52
N ARG A 13 -6.33 -5.27 9.59
CA ARG A 13 -6.89 -4.53 10.72
C ARG A 13 -7.84 -3.46 10.19
N GLU A 14 -8.54 -2.75 11.11
CA GLU A 14 -9.58 -1.80 10.74
C GLU A 14 -9.13 -0.71 9.77
N TYR A 15 -7.95 -0.12 10.00
CA TYR A 15 -7.45 1.00 9.21
C TYR A 15 -6.12 0.72 8.53
N ASP A 16 -5.53 -0.44 8.80
CA ASP A 16 -4.24 -0.80 8.22
C ASP A 16 -4.09 -2.31 8.13
N ALA A 17 -2.96 -2.75 7.61
CA ALA A 17 -2.60 -4.16 7.56
C ALA A 17 -1.12 -4.28 7.90
N ARG A 18 -0.77 -5.32 8.65
CA ARG A 18 0.61 -5.55 9.08
C ARG A 18 0.98 -7.03 9.04
N TRP A 19 2.18 -7.32 8.56
CA TRP A 19 2.69 -8.67 8.41
C TRP A 19 4.18 -8.72 8.65
N LEU A 20 4.70 -9.88 9.05
CA LEU A 20 6.12 -10.19 8.91
C LEU A 20 6.41 -10.41 7.42
N TYR A 21 7.43 -9.76 6.90
CA TYR A 21 7.79 -9.84 5.48
C TYR A 21 9.16 -10.53 5.36
N PRO A 22 9.28 -11.59 4.52
CA PRO A 22 8.27 -12.15 3.63
C PRO A 22 7.51 -13.37 4.20
N GLU A 23 7.59 -13.63 5.50
CA GLU A 23 7.06 -14.87 6.11
C GLU A 23 5.54 -14.94 6.07
N ASP A 24 4.84 -13.87 6.49
CA ASP A 24 3.38 -13.82 6.54
C ASP A 24 2.76 -13.32 5.24
N ILE A 25 3.53 -12.58 4.46
CA ILE A 25 3.11 -12.08 3.15
C ILE A 25 4.35 -12.00 2.24
N ASP A 26 4.20 -12.46 1.01
CA ASP A 26 5.27 -12.39 0.01
C ASP A 26 4.99 -11.28 -1.02
N LYS A 27 5.88 -11.15 -2.01
CA LYS A 27 5.76 -10.14 -3.07
C LYS A 27 4.43 -10.24 -3.81
N GLU A 28 4.01 -11.46 -4.14
CA GLU A 28 2.75 -11.67 -4.85
C GLU A 28 1.56 -11.34 -3.98
N GLY A 29 1.65 -11.61 -2.68
CA GLY A 29 0.64 -11.22 -1.71
C GLY A 29 0.49 -9.70 -1.63
N ILE A 30 1.60 -8.98 -1.58
CA ILE A 30 1.60 -7.51 -1.57
C ILE A 30 0.95 -6.96 -2.85
N LYS A 31 1.30 -7.53 -4.01
CA LYS A 31 0.70 -7.13 -5.28
C LYS A 31 -0.81 -7.37 -5.27
N LEU A 32 -1.24 -8.48 -4.71
CA LEU A 32 -2.67 -8.81 -4.60
C LEU A 32 -3.42 -7.82 -3.71
N VAL A 33 -2.80 -7.38 -2.61
CA VAL A 33 -3.36 -6.33 -1.75
C VAL A 33 -3.52 -5.03 -2.56
N GLY A 34 -2.52 -4.69 -3.36
CA GLY A 34 -2.57 -3.53 -4.25
C GLY A 34 -3.72 -3.62 -5.25
N LYS A 35 -3.94 -4.80 -5.84
CA LYS A 35 -5.08 -5.03 -6.74
C LYS A 35 -6.41 -4.86 -6.02
N GLY A 36 -6.54 -5.37 -4.81
CA GLY A 36 -7.77 -5.24 -4.02
C GLY A 36 -8.06 -3.78 -3.70
N PHE A 37 -7.08 -3.04 -3.24
CA PHE A 37 -7.23 -1.62 -2.94
C PHE A 37 -7.54 -0.82 -4.19
N GLY A 38 -6.80 -1.06 -5.27
CA GLY A 38 -7.04 -0.40 -6.56
C GLY A 38 -8.44 -0.64 -7.09
N THR A 39 -8.94 -1.87 -6.94
CA THR A 39 -10.30 -2.21 -7.35
C THR A 39 -11.34 -1.38 -6.59
N GLN A 40 -11.15 -1.22 -5.27
CA GLN A 40 -12.05 -0.39 -4.47
C GLN A 40 -12.02 1.07 -4.90
N VAL A 41 -10.84 1.60 -5.17
CA VAL A 41 -10.69 3.00 -5.59
C VAL A 41 -11.32 3.24 -6.95
N THR A 42 -11.12 2.32 -7.90
CA THR A 42 -11.69 2.46 -9.26
C THR A 42 -13.19 2.33 -9.29
N LYS A 43 -13.81 1.65 -8.32
CA LYS A 43 -15.27 1.60 -8.21
C LYS A 43 -15.87 2.95 -7.85
N LYS A 44 -15.13 3.78 -7.10
CA LYS A 44 -15.62 5.07 -6.64
C LYS A 44 -15.22 6.23 -7.54
N ASN A 45 -14.12 6.09 -8.26
CA ASN A 45 -13.50 7.17 -9.02
C ASN A 45 -13.11 6.69 -10.40
N LYS A 46 -13.41 7.50 -11.43
CA LYS A 46 -12.98 7.24 -12.79
C LYS A 46 -11.57 7.81 -12.96
N ASN A 47 -10.64 7.01 -13.47
CA ASN A 47 -9.22 7.37 -13.61
C ASN A 47 -8.61 7.88 -12.30
N PRO A 48 -8.69 7.10 -11.21
CA PRO A 48 -8.29 7.59 -9.90
C PRO A 48 -6.78 7.79 -9.79
N LYS A 49 -6.39 8.73 -8.96
CA LYS A 49 -5.00 8.98 -8.59
C LYS A 49 -4.77 8.53 -7.16
N VAL A 50 -3.75 7.69 -6.97
CA VAL A 50 -3.36 7.18 -5.65
C VAL A 50 -1.96 7.68 -5.33
N THR A 51 -1.78 8.30 -4.19
CA THR A 51 -0.49 8.75 -3.71
C THR A 51 0.09 7.69 -2.77
N VAL A 52 1.34 7.27 -3.01
CA VAL A 52 1.98 6.19 -2.26
C VAL A 52 3.34 6.65 -1.75
N GLY A 53 3.62 6.36 -0.49
CA GLY A 53 4.94 6.59 0.11
C GLY A 53 5.41 5.35 0.86
N HIS A 54 6.67 5.35 1.30
CA HIS A 54 7.22 4.25 2.09
C HIS A 54 8.14 4.76 3.19
N ASP A 55 8.31 3.94 4.24
CA ASP A 55 9.16 4.28 5.36
C ASP A 55 10.63 3.90 5.11
N TYR A 56 11.47 4.09 6.10
CA TYR A 56 12.92 3.95 5.99
C TYR A 56 13.44 2.50 6.00
N ARG A 57 12.60 1.50 6.20
CA ARG A 57 13.04 0.11 6.26
C ARG A 57 13.60 -0.32 4.92
N SER A 58 14.67 -1.15 4.96
CA SER A 58 15.41 -1.54 3.76
C SER A 58 14.55 -2.25 2.71
N TYR A 59 13.52 -2.97 3.13
CA TYR A 59 12.63 -3.72 2.24
C TYR A 59 11.39 -2.92 1.83
N SER A 60 11.16 -1.74 2.40
CA SER A 60 9.92 -0.97 2.16
C SER A 60 9.78 -0.52 0.72
N GLU A 61 10.87 -0.15 0.06
CA GLU A 61 10.84 0.24 -1.35
C GLU A 61 10.37 -0.93 -2.24
N GLU A 62 10.87 -2.14 -1.98
CA GLU A 62 10.45 -3.34 -2.70
C GLU A 62 8.98 -3.65 -2.46
N VAL A 63 8.53 -3.57 -1.21
CA VAL A 63 7.12 -3.78 -0.85
C VAL A 63 6.25 -2.76 -1.58
N LYS A 64 6.65 -1.48 -1.55
CA LYS A 64 5.92 -0.43 -2.26
C LYS A 64 5.82 -0.72 -3.75
N LYS A 65 6.92 -1.14 -4.37
CA LYS A 65 6.94 -1.43 -5.81
C LYS A 65 5.90 -2.50 -6.18
N ASN A 66 5.84 -3.57 -5.40
CA ASN A 66 4.88 -4.64 -5.67
C ASN A 66 3.43 -4.18 -5.44
N PHE A 67 3.21 -3.37 -4.42
CA PHE A 67 1.91 -2.78 -4.15
C PHE A 67 1.48 -1.86 -5.30
N VAL A 68 2.38 -1.00 -5.77
CA VAL A 68 2.12 -0.09 -6.89
C VAL A 68 1.81 -0.86 -8.17
N ASP A 69 2.53 -1.95 -8.44
CA ASP A 69 2.25 -2.80 -9.59
C ASP A 69 0.82 -3.33 -9.55
N GLY A 70 0.35 -3.70 -8.36
CA GLY A 70 -1.05 -4.11 -8.16
C GLY A 70 -2.04 -2.99 -8.44
N LEU A 71 -1.76 -1.78 -7.96
CA LEU A 71 -2.59 -0.60 -8.22
C LEU A 71 -2.69 -0.30 -9.71
N ILE A 72 -1.56 -0.25 -10.39
CA ILE A 72 -1.49 0.07 -11.82
C ILE A 72 -2.27 -0.96 -12.63
N SER A 73 -2.22 -2.23 -12.24
CA SER A 73 -2.94 -3.29 -12.95
C SER A 73 -4.45 -3.12 -12.94
N THR A 74 -5.00 -2.33 -12.00
CA THR A 74 -6.44 -2.07 -11.91
C THR A 74 -6.84 -0.75 -12.57
N GLY A 75 -5.90 -0.02 -13.15
CA GLY A 75 -6.16 1.24 -13.83
C GLY A 75 -5.95 2.50 -13.00
N CYS A 76 -5.33 2.38 -11.83
CA CYS A 76 -4.98 3.54 -11.01
C CYS A 76 -3.77 4.27 -11.58
N ASN A 77 -3.80 5.60 -11.48
CA ASN A 77 -2.63 6.44 -11.68
C ASN A 77 -1.93 6.60 -10.33
N VAL A 78 -0.63 6.43 -10.29
CA VAL A 78 0.11 6.43 -9.02
C VAL A 78 1.10 7.58 -8.99
N GLU A 79 1.04 8.37 -7.91
CA GLU A 79 2.03 9.38 -7.57
C GLU A 79 2.90 8.82 -6.44
N ASP A 80 4.15 8.52 -6.74
CA ASP A 80 5.09 7.93 -5.78
C ASP A 80 5.88 9.03 -5.10
N LEU A 81 5.67 9.19 -3.79
CA LEU A 81 6.38 10.20 -2.98
C LEU A 81 7.75 9.71 -2.50
N GLY A 82 8.06 8.42 -2.68
CA GLY A 82 9.31 7.87 -2.21
C GLY A 82 9.36 7.70 -0.69
N LEU A 83 10.55 7.89 -0.13
CA LEU A 83 10.76 7.82 1.32
C LEU A 83 10.16 9.05 1.98
N CYS A 84 9.21 8.85 2.91
CA CYS A 84 8.57 9.96 3.60
C CYS A 84 7.94 9.50 4.91
N LEU A 85 7.42 10.48 5.66
CA LEU A 85 6.68 10.22 6.89
C LEU A 85 5.19 10.07 6.57
N SER A 86 4.48 9.28 7.38
CA SER A 86 3.03 9.06 7.19
C SER A 86 2.22 10.37 7.10
N PRO A 87 2.44 11.38 7.97
CA PRO A 87 1.72 12.65 7.84
C PRO A 87 1.91 13.31 6.47
N THR A 88 3.10 13.17 5.87
CA THR A 88 3.39 13.72 4.54
C THR A 88 2.48 13.09 3.49
N VAL A 89 2.27 11.77 3.54
CA VAL A 89 1.40 11.06 2.61
C VAL A 89 -0.04 11.55 2.74
N TYR A 90 -0.56 11.63 3.96
CA TYR A 90 -1.93 12.08 4.18
C TYR A 90 -2.13 13.53 3.78
N PHE A 91 -1.16 14.40 4.08
CA PHE A 91 -1.20 15.80 3.66
C PHE A 91 -1.21 15.92 2.14
N SER A 92 -0.44 15.07 1.45
CA SER A 92 -0.35 15.10 0.00
C SER A 92 -1.69 14.82 -0.69
N GLN A 93 -2.59 14.09 -0.04
CA GLN A 93 -3.91 13.81 -0.59
C GLN A 93 -4.65 15.12 -0.91
N PHE A 94 -4.57 16.09 -0.02
CA PHE A 94 -5.19 17.39 -0.22
C PHE A 94 -4.41 18.22 -1.24
N LYS A 95 -3.10 18.27 -1.12
CA LYS A 95 -2.24 19.08 -1.96
C LYS A 95 -2.24 18.63 -3.43
N LEU A 96 -2.20 17.31 -3.65
CA LEU A 96 -2.17 16.71 -4.99
C LEU A 96 -3.54 16.30 -5.48
N ASN A 97 -4.57 16.52 -4.67
CA ASN A 97 -5.95 16.16 -4.99
C ASN A 97 -6.08 14.67 -5.36
N SER A 98 -5.44 13.80 -4.57
CA SER A 98 -5.49 12.36 -4.80
C SER A 98 -6.78 11.76 -4.29
N ASP A 99 -7.29 10.74 -4.98
CA ASP A 99 -8.51 10.03 -4.60
C ASP A 99 -8.26 9.07 -3.44
N ALA A 100 -7.03 8.59 -3.31
CA ALA A 100 -6.64 7.67 -2.24
C ALA A 100 -5.17 7.83 -1.91
N VAL A 101 -4.78 7.36 -0.74
CA VAL A 101 -3.39 7.35 -0.29
C VAL A 101 -3.04 6.00 0.31
N ALA A 102 -1.77 5.62 0.23
CA ALA A 102 -1.25 4.45 0.90
C ALA A 102 0.17 4.72 1.40
N MET A 103 0.46 4.27 2.60
CA MET A 103 1.79 4.37 3.20
C MET A 103 2.29 2.98 3.55
N ILE A 104 3.42 2.61 2.99
CA ILE A 104 4.06 1.33 3.29
C ILE A 104 4.88 1.51 4.55
N THR A 105 4.35 1.04 5.66
CA THR A 105 5.00 1.17 6.96
C THR A 105 4.42 0.19 7.98
N ALA A 106 5.24 -0.29 8.88
CA ALA A 106 4.79 -1.06 10.04
C ALA A 106 4.79 -0.20 11.31
N SER A 107 4.89 1.13 11.15
CA SER A 107 4.89 2.08 12.28
C SER A 107 5.99 1.76 13.30
N HIS A 108 5.61 1.38 14.52
CA HIS A 108 6.55 1.09 15.61
C HIS A 108 6.89 -0.40 15.74
N ASN A 109 6.42 -1.26 14.83
CA ASN A 109 6.77 -2.66 14.87
C ASN A 109 8.27 -2.85 14.63
N GLU A 110 8.81 -3.96 15.14
CA GLU A 110 10.21 -4.32 14.97
C GLU A 110 10.57 -4.49 13.49
N ASN A 111 11.87 -4.44 13.20
CA ASN A 111 12.35 -4.70 11.85
C ASN A 111 11.93 -6.11 11.41
N GLY A 112 11.62 -6.28 10.15
CA GLY A 112 11.04 -7.51 9.59
C GLY A 112 9.53 -7.40 9.38
N TRP A 113 8.86 -6.49 10.08
CA TRP A 113 7.45 -6.22 9.85
C TRP A 113 7.26 -5.22 8.71
N THR A 114 6.21 -5.43 7.94
CA THR A 114 5.74 -4.45 6.97
C THR A 114 4.26 -4.23 7.17
N GLY A 115 3.72 -3.22 6.54
CA GLY A 115 2.30 -2.95 6.60
C GLY A 115 1.92 -1.87 5.62
N ILE A 116 0.62 -1.66 5.49
CA ILE A 116 0.06 -0.68 4.58
C ILE A 116 -1.04 0.07 5.31
N LYS A 117 -0.88 1.37 5.42
CA LYS A 117 -1.94 2.27 5.90
C LYS A 117 -2.60 2.85 4.68
N MET A 118 -3.91 2.69 4.57
CA MET A 118 -4.66 3.06 3.37
C MET A 118 -5.81 3.98 3.72
N GLY A 119 -6.10 4.94 2.83
CA GLY A 119 -7.23 5.83 2.99
C GLY A 119 -7.79 6.20 1.63
N ILE A 120 -9.10 6.17 1.48
CA ILE A 120 -9.78 6.52 0.22
C ILE A 120 -10.41 7.89 0.31
N GLU A 121 -11.05 8.22 1.44
CA GLU A 121 -11.73 9.49 1.60
C GLU A 121 -10.81 10.51 2.26
N LYS A 122 -10.94 11.77 1.83
CA LYS A 122 -10.19 12.89 2.40
C LYS A 122 -10.73 13.22 3.80
N GLY A 123 -9.82 13.26 4.73
CA GLY A 123 -10.16 13.58 6.13
C GLY A 123 -10.07 12.34 7.04
#